data_a3134b7b7d2b3e6779a72ed9b351b88b
#
_entry.id   a3134b7b7d2b3e6779a72ed9b351b88b
#
_cell.length_a   1.000
_cell.length_b   1.000
_cell.length_c   1.000
_cell.angle_alpha   90.00
_cell.angle_beta   90.00
_cell.angle_gamma   90.00
#
_symmetry.space_group_name_H-M   'P 1'
#
loop_
_entity.id
_entity.type
_entity.pdbx_description
1 polymer ?
#
loop_
_entity_poly.entity_id
_entity_poly.type
_entity_poly.pdbx_seq_one_letter_code
_entity_poly.pdbx_strand_id
1 'polypeptide(L)'
;MVPNKFKLAVLVSGRGSNLQAIIDSIEKNALQAEIALVVSNVKDAYALERAHKHGLEGLFLDPKSYPDRNSYEQDLMEKIQSKSVDLICLAGYMRILGKHFIEAFSDRIINIHPSLLPAFPGLNVQKRALEHGARFSGCTVHY
;
A
#
# COMPACT_ATOMS: atom_id res chain seq x y z
N MET A 1 26.00 -13.36 11.17
CA MET A 1 25.44 -12.09 10.67
C MET A 1 24.06 -12.39 10.07
N VAL A 2 23.00 -11.78 10.63
CA VAL A 2 21.66 -11.92 10.05
C VAL A 2 21.59 -10.98 8.84
N PRO A 3 21.28 -11.48 7.63
CA PRO A 3 21.15 -10.58 6.48
C PRO A 3 20.01 -9.58 6.73
N ASN A 4 20.21 -8.33 6.33
CA ASN A 4 19.16 -7.33 6.38
C ASN A 4 17.99 -7.78 5.52
N LYS A 5 16.83 -7.91 6.14
CA LYS A 5 15.61 -8.23 5.38
C LYS A 5 15.22 -7.05 4.50
N PHE A 6 14.61 -7.38 3.35
CA PHE A 6 14.03 -6.40 2.46
C PHE A 6 12.86 -5.69 3.16
N LYS A 7 12.89 -4.36 3.26
CA LYS A 7 11.94 -3.60 4.06
C LYS A 7 10.83 -2.99 3.22
N LEU A 8 9.61 -3.23 3.65
CA LEU A 8 8.40 -2.71 3.00
C LEU A 8 7.74 -1.64 3.85
N ALA A 9 7.22 -0.61 3.19
CA ALA A 9 6.16 0.24 3.72
C ALA A 9 4.88 -0.09 2.97
N VAL A 10 3.78 -0.21 3.68
CA VAL A 10 2.48 -0.54 3.08
C VAL A 10 1.51 0.59 3.35
N LEU A 11 0.99 1.22 2.29
CA LEU A 11 0.01 2.28 2.37
C LEU A 11 -1.38 1.71 2.12
N VAL A 12 -2.30 2.04 3.02
CA VAL A 12 -3.65 1.45 3.06
C VAL A 12 -4.72 2.52 3.29
N SER A 13 -5.96 2.22 2.95
CA SER A 13 -7.12 3.08 3.23
C SER A 13 -8.31 2.33 3.81
N GLY A 14 -8.34 1.01 3.76
CA GLY A 14 -9.52 0.23 4.07
C GLY A 14 -9.26 -1.06 4.84
N ARG A 15 -9.83 -2.15 4.35
CA ARG A 15 -9.84 -3.45 5.05
C ARG A 15 -8.47 -4.07 5.25
N GLY A 16 -7.54 -3.83 4.34
CA GLY A 16 -6.21 -4.38 4.42
C GLY A 16 -6.10 -5.85 4.03
N SER A 17 -6.95 -6.35 3.15
CA SER A 17 -6.87 -7.74 2.68
C SER A 17 -5.55 -8.03 1.96
N ASN A 18 -5.07 -7.09 1.15
CA ASN A 18 -3.76 -7.22 0.50
C ASN A 18 -2.61 -7.13 1.51
N LEU A 19 -2.74 -6.24 2.51
CA LEU A 19 -1.79 -6.19 3.62
C LEU A 19 -1.75 -7.54 4.34
N GLN A 20 -2.90 -8.13 4.64
CA GLN A 20 -2.98 -9.44 5.29
C GLN A 20 -2.29 -10.52 4.46
N ALA A 21 -2.47 -10.51 3.15
CA ALA A 21 -1.81 -11.46 2.25
C ALA A 21 -0.27 -11.32 2.31
N ILE A 22 0.23 -10.10 2.37
CA ILE A 22 1.67 -9.85 2.54
C ILE A 22 2.15 -10.36 3.90
N ILE A 23 1.43 -10.07 4.98
CA ILE A 23 1.74 -10.54 6.33
C ILE A 23 1.80 -12.09 6.34
N ASP A 24 0.77 -12.74 5.81
CA ASP A 24 0.69 -14.19 5.78
C ASP A 24 1.85 -14.82 5.01
N SER A 25 2.22 -14.21 3.89
CA SER A 25 3.36 -14.68 3.07
C SER A 25 4.69 -14.57 3.81
N ILE A 26 4.86 -13.52 4.59
CA ILE A 26 6.06 -13.32 5.42
C ILE A 26 6.09 -14.34 6.57
N GLU A 27 4.96 -14.52 7.27
CA GLU A 27 4.86 -15.43 8.42
C GLU A 27 5.05 -16.89 8.00
N LYS A 28 4.63 -17.25 6.80
CA LYS A 28 4.83 -18.59 6.22
C LYS A 28 6.22 -18.79 5.61
N ASN A 29 7.10 -17.81 5.71
CA ASN A 29 8.42 -17.80 5.07
C ASN A 29 8.39 -17.94 3.54
N ALA A 30 7.26 -17.62 2.92
CA ALA A 30 7.14 -17.58 1.46
C ALA A 30 7.68 -16.27 0.86
N LEU A 31 7.76 -15.22 1.67
CA LEU A 31 8.30 -13.93 1.30
C LEU A 31 9.36 -13.49 2.31
N GLN A 32 10.56 -13.28 1.83
CA GLN A 32 11.70 -12.86 2.68
C GLN A 32 11.80 -11.34 2.74
N ALA A 33 10.89 -10.77 3.49
CA ALA A 33 10.79 -9.33 3.71
C ALA A 33 10.29 -9.05 5.12
N GLU A 34 10.35 -7.80 5.53
CA GLU A 34 9.68 -7.32 6.74
C GLU A 34 8.88 -6.06 6.42
N ILE A 35 7.76 -5.90 7.09
CA ILE A 35 6.96 -4.67 7.00
C ILE A 35 7.46 -3.73 8.08
N ALA A 36 8.17 -2.68 7.67
CA ALA A 36 8.74 -1.70 8.59
C ALA A 36 7.71 -0.66 9.04
N LEU A 37 6.69 -0.39 8.22
CA LEU A 37 5.69 0.63 8.50
C LEU A 37 4.41 0.37 7.70
N VAL A 38 3.26 0.52 8.36
CA VAL A 38 1.95 0.57 7.72
C VAL A 38 1.37 1.96 7.95
N VAL A 39 0.98 2.65 6.90
CA VAL A 39 0.37 3.99 7.02
C VAL A 39 -1.01 3.97 6.39
N SER A 40 -1.99 4.49 7.13
CA SER A 40 -3.35 4.72 6.62
C SER A 40 -3.67 6.21 6.62
N ASN A 41 -4.38 6.65 5.59
CA ASN A 41 -4.98 7.98 5.51
C ASN A 41 -6.38 8.02 6.12
N VAL A 42 -6.88 6.88 6.59
CA VAL A 42 -8.20 6.73 7.22
C VAL A 42 -8.01 6.23 8.65
N LYS A 43 -8.60 6.96 9.61
CA LYS A 43 -8.43 6.71 11.04
C LYS A 43 -8.84 5.30 11.46
N ASP A 44 -10.02 4.87 11.02
CA ASP A 44 -10.63 3.63 11.45
C ASP A 44 -10.44 2.49 10.44
N ALA A 45 -9.41 2.58 9.61
CA ALA A 45 -9.09 1.53 8.64
C ALA A 45 -8.77 0.21 9.37
N TYR A 46 -9.47 -0.86 9.02
CA TYR A 46 -9.23 -2.17 9.62
C TYR A 46 -7.80 -2.68 9.37
N ALA A 47 -7.18 -2.20 8.29
CA ALA A 47 -5.77 -2.49 8.01
C ALA A 47 -4.83 -2.13 9.17
N LEU A 48 -5.14 -1.04 9.91
CA LEU A 48 -4.34 -0.66 11.08
C LEU A 48 -4.50 -1.66 12.23
N GLU A 49 -5.70 -2.22 12.42
CA GLU A 49 -5.90 -3.28 13.41
C GLU A 49 -5.13 -4.54 13.04
N ARG A 50 -5.10 -4.89 11.75
CA ARG A 50 -4.30 -6.02 11.27
C ARG A 50 -2.82 -5.82 11.56
N ALA A 51 -2.30 -4.62 11.32
CA ALA A 51 -0.93 -4.28 11.63
C ALA A 51 -0.64 -4.47 13.13
N HIS A 52 -1.48 -3.93 13.99
CA HIS A 52 -1.32 -4.05 15.44
C HIS A 52 -1.39 -5.50 15.93
N LYS A 53 -2.30 -6.31 15.41
CA LYS A 53 -2.42 -7.73 15.75
C LYS A 53 -1.16 -8.54 15.44
N HIS A 54 -0.43 -8.12 14.43
CA HIS A 54 0.81 -8.79 14.00
C HIS A 54 2.08 -8.10 14.49
N GLY A 55 1.95 -7.17 15.44
CA GLY A 55 3.08 -6.49 16.04
C GLY A 55 3.79 -5.51 15.11
N LEU A 56 3.10 -5.03 14.07
CA LEU A 56 3.66 -4.08 13.12
C LEU A 56 3.36 -2.64 13.54
N GLU A 57 4.26 -1.72 13.19
CA GLU A 57 4.04 -0.30 13.40
C GLU A 57 2.99 0.20 12.40
N GLY A 58 1.83 0.60 12.92
CA GLY A 58 0.75 1.19 12.15
C GLY A 58 0.55 2.65 12.54
N LEU A 59 0.44 3.52 11.53
CA LEU A 59 0.32 4.95 11.69
C LEU A 59 -0.89 5.48 10.92
N PHE A 60 -1.76 6.20 11.60
CA PHE A 60 -2.77 7.04 10.96
C PHE A 60 -2.16 8.42 10.68
N LEU A 61 -2.14 8.82 9.41
CA LEU A 61 -1.69 10.13 8.99
C LEU A 61 -2.86 10.84 8.30
N ASP A 62 -3.44 11.82 8.99
CA ASP A 62 -4.66 12.49 8.53
C ASP A 62 -4.33 13.57 7.49
N PRO A 63 -4.78 13.41 6.24
CA PRO A 63 -4.56 14.44 5.22
C PRO A 63 -5.19 15.80 5.58
N LYS A 64 -6.24 15.80 6.39
CA LYS A 64 -6.93 17.02 6.82
C LYS A 64 -6.13 17.84 7.83
N SER A 65 -5.12 17.25 8.46
CA SER A 65 -4.24 17.93 9.40
C SER A 65 -3.17 18.80 8.73
N TYR A 66 -3.12 18.80 7.41
CA TYR A 66 -2.12 19.52 6.62
C TYR A 66 -2.80 20.59 5.76
N PRO A 67 -2.10 21.73 5.49
CA PRO A 67 -2.68 22.81 4.68
C PRO A 67 -2.87 22.43 3.20
N ASP A 68 -2.06 21.48 2.69
CA ASP A 68 -2.12 21.04 1.31
C ASP A 68 -1.56 19.62 1.16
N ARG A 69 -1.70 19.07 -0.06
CA ARG A 69 -1.21 17.72 -0.38
C ARG A 69 0.30 17.61 -0.28
N ASN A 70 1.03 18.63 -0.69
CA ASN A 70 2.49 18.61 -0.67
C ASN A 70 3.03 18.50 0.75
N SER A 71 2.47 19.23 1.70
CA SER A 71 2.85 19.15 3.11
C SER A 71 2.57 17.78 3.70
N TYR A 72 1.41 17.18 3.37
CA TYR A 72 1.06 15.84 3.76
C TYR A 72 2.05 14.81 3.21
N GLU A 73 2.31 14.86 1.92
CA GLU A 73 3.22 13.91 1.27
C GLU A 73 4.66 14.09 1.74
N GLN A 74 5.08 15.31 2.04
CA GLN A 74 6.42 15.57 2.59
C GLN A 74 6.61 14.85 3.93
N ASP A 75 5.64 14.95 4.83
CA ASP A 75 5.69 14.27 6.13
C ASP A 75 5.63 12.73 5.94
N LEU A 76 4.78 12.26 5.05
CA LEU A 76 4.71 10.84 4.70
C LEU A 76 6.05 10.32 4.18
N MET A 77 6.69 11.08 3.28
CA MET A 77 8.01 10.73 2.74
C MET A 77 9.06 10.63 3.85
N GLU A 78 9.10 11.59 4.75
CA GLU A 78 10.04 11.60 5.87
C GLU A 78 9.88 10.39 6.78
N LYS A 79 8.63 10.03 7.08
CA LYS A 79 8.32 8.86 7.91
C LYS A 79 8.76 7.56 7.23
N ILE A 80 8.52 7.43 5.95
CA ILE A 80 8.95 6.26 5.17
C ILE A 80 10.48 6.19 5.09
N GLN A 81 11.12 7.32 4.79
CA GLN A 81 12.59 7.39 4.69
C GLN A 81 13.27 7.09 6.03
N SER A 82 12.68 7.49 7.15
CA SER A 82 13.21 7.21 8.48
C SER A 82 13.29 5.71 8.81
N LYS A 83 12.54 4.88 8.11
CA LYS A 83 12.53 3.42 8.27
C LYS A 83 13.47 2.68 7.32
N SER A 84 14.17 3.40 6.46
CA SER A 84 15.06 2.80 5.45
C SER A 84 14.35 1.75 4.58
N VAL A 85 13.18 2.11 4.08
CA VAL A 85 12.30 1.23 3.30
C VAL A 85 12.87 1.02 1.89
N ASP A 86 12.85 -0.22 1.43
CA ASP A 86 13.30 -0.59 0.09
C ASP A 86 12.20 -0.49 -0.96
N LEU A 87 10.95 -0.76 -0.57
CA LEU A 87 9.80 -0.77 -1.48
C LEU A 87 8.54 -0.29 -0.77
N ILE A 88 7.74 0.50 -1.47
CA ILE A 88 6.42 0.95 -1.01
C ILE A 88 5.37 0.14 -1.76
N CYS A 89 4.47 -0.50 -1.01
CA CYS A 89 3.33 -1.23 -1.55
C CYS A 89 2.05 -0.44 -1.32
N LEU A 90 1.35 -0.08 -2.39
CA LEU A 90 0.02 0.51 -2.29
C LEU A 90 -1.00 -0.63 -2.22
N ALA A 91 -1.53 -0.87 -1.05
CA ALA A 91 -2.45 -1.99 -0.80
C ALA A 91 -3.87 -1.46 -0.52
N GLY A 92 -4.56 -1.06 -1.57
CA GLY A 92 -5.87 -0.42 -1.47
C GLY A 92 -5.78 1.02 -0.96
N TYR A 93 -4.73 1.72 -1.30
CA TYR A 93 -4.53 3.12 -0.95
C TYR A 93 -5.34 4.03 -1.89
N MET A 94 -6.28 4.80 -1.34
CA MET A 94 -7.28 5.54 -2.12
C MET A 94 -6.90 6.99 -2.41
N ARG A 95 -5.65 7.36 -2.28
CA ARG A 95 -5.15 8.68 -2.63
C ARG A 95 -4.21 8.60 -3.82
N ILE A 96 -4.30 9.61 -4.69
CA ILE A 96 -3.36 9.78 -5.80
C ILE A 96 -2.09 10.42 -5.24
N LEU A 97 -0.96 9.79 -5.50
CA LEU A 97 0.35 10.32 -5.12
C LEU A 97 0.79 11.41 -6.08
N GLY A 98 1.34 12.50 -5.56
CA GLY A 98 1.86 13.59 -6.35
C GLY A 98 3.18 13.24 -7.04
N LYS A 99 3.50 14.01 -8.06
CA LYS A 99 4.71 13.82 -8.87
C LYS A 99 5.98 13.79 -8.00
N HIS A 100 6.08 14.70 -7.05
CA HIS A 100 7.26 14.82 -6.19
C HIS A 100 7.49 13.55 -5.33
N PHE A 101 6.41 12.99 -4.80
CA PHE A 101 6.47 11.72 -4.05
C PHE A 101 6.95 10.58 -4.96
N ILE A 102 6.38 10.47 -6.15
CA ILE A 102 6.73 9.41 -7.10
C ILE A 102 8.21 9.53 -7.53
N GLU A 103 8.68 10.74 -7.78
CA GLU A 103 10.09 10.98 -8.14
C GLU A 103 11.05 10.61 -7.01
N ALA A 104 10.68 10.90 -5.76
CA ALA A 104 11.49 10.58 -4.59
C ALA A 104 11.67 9.06 -4.38
N PHE A 105 10.69 8.27 -4.81
CA PHE A 105 10.70 6.81 -4.70
C PHE A 105 10.64 6.13 -6.06
N SER A 106 11.31 6.70 -7.05
CA SER A 106 11.33 6.16 -8.42
C SER A 106 11.70 4.67 -8.41
N ASP A 107 10.92 3.87 -9.14
CA ASP A 107 11.07 2.40 -9.23
C ASP A 107 10.95 1.65 -7.89
N ARG A 108 10.43 2.30 -6.87
CA ARG A 108 10.24 1.71 -5.53
C ARG A 108 8.81 1.80 -5.02
N ILE A 109 7.84 2.00 -5.90
CA ILE A 109 6.42 2.00 -5.57
C ILE A 109 5.73 1.00 -6.47
N ILE A 110 5.00 0.06 -5.86
CA ILE A 110 4.15 -0.87 -6.61
C ILE A 110 2.71 -0.76 -6.11
N ASN A 111 1.78 -0.98 -7.03
CA ASN A 111 0.35 -0.97 -6.75
C ASN A 111 -0.30 -2.25 -7.25
N ILE A 112 -1.35 -2.69 -6.54
CA ILE A 112 -2.18 -3.83 -6.95
C ILE A 112 -3.49 -3.27 -7.48
N HIS A 113 -3.75 -3.50 -8.78
CA HIS A 113 -4.99 -3.13 -9.43
C HIS A 113 -5.86 -4.38 -9.66
N PRO A 114 -7.14 -4.39 -9.19
CA PRO A 114 -7.97 -5.60 -9.23
C PRO A 114 -8.61 -5.86 -10.60
N SER A 115 -7.85 -5.69 -11.67
CA SER A 115 -8.23 -6.09 -13.03
C SER A 115 -7.00 -6.48 -13.84
N LEU A 116 -7.23 -7.09 -14.99
CA LEU A 116 -6.17 -7.33 -15.97
C LEU A 116 -6.02 -6.08 -16.83
N LEU A 117 -5.16 -5.16 -16.41
CA LEU A 117 -4.90 -3.91 -17.14
C LEU A 117 -4.41 -4.20 -18.57
N PRO A 118 -4.83 -3.40 -19.57
CA PRO A 118 -5.57 -2.14 -19.51
C PRO A 118 -7.09 -2.25 -19.33
N ALA A 119 -7.63 -3.45 -19.15
CA ALA A 119 -9.05 -3.65 -18.93
C ALA A 119 -9.49 -3.10 -17.56
N PHE A 120 -10.62 -2.41 -17.53
CA PHE A 120 -11.25 -1.87 -16.32
C PHE A 120 -10.31 -1.05 -15.43
N PRO A 121 -9.70 0.04 -15.93
CA PRO A 121 -8.92 0.94 -15.08
C PRO A 121 -9.83 1.72 -14.11
N GLY A 122 -9.26 2.30 -13.05
CA GLY A 122 -9.97 3.13 -12.08
C GLY A 122 -10.65 2.33 -10.98
N LEU A 123 -11.80 2.82 -10.47
CA LEU A 123 -12.50 2.27 -9.32
C LEU A 123 -13.64 1.30 -9.72
N ASN A 124 -14.09 0.51 -8.73
CA ASN A 124 -15.21 -0.43 -8.85
C ASN A 124 -15.03 -1.44 -10.00
N VAL A 125 -13.81 -1.92 -10.18
CA VAL A 125 -13.43 -2.75 -11.34
C VAL A 125 -14.13 -4.11 -11.32
N GLN A 126 -14.32 -4.76 -10.16
CA GLN A 126 -15.00 -6.05 -10.06
C GLN A 126 -16.46 -5.90 -10.49
N LYS A 127 -17.15 -4.86 -10.03
CA LYS A 127 -18.54 -4.57 -10.43
C LYS A 127 -18.63 -4.30 -11.93
N ARG A 128 -17.72 -3.49 -12.45
CA ARG A 128 -17.69 -3.14 -13.88
C ARG A 128 -17.41 -4.38 -14.74
N ALA A 129 -16.53 -5.26 -14.31
CA ALA A 129 -16.27 -6.52 -15.01
C ALA A 129 -17.51 -7.41 -15.05
N LEU A 130 -18.24 -7.54 -13.94
CA LEU A 130 -19.49 -8.30 -13.86
C LEU A 130 -20.57 -7.68 -14.76
N GLU A 131 -20.75 -6.38 -14.72
CA GLU A 131 -21.73 -5.65 -15.55
C GLU A 131 -21.42 -5.79 -17.04
N HIS A 132 -20.16 -5.85 -17.43
CA HIS A 132 -19.73 -6.05 -18.81
C HIS A 132 -19.89 -7.49 -19.28
N GLY A 133 -20.11 -8.44 -18.37
CA GLY A 133 -20.20 -9.86 -18.70
C GLY A 133 -18.86 -10.56 -18.92
N ALA A 134 -17.80 -10.03 -18.30
CA ALA A 134 -16.48 -10.65 -18.40
C ALA A 134 -16.48 -12.05 -17.77
N ARG A 135 -15.92 -13.02 -18.50
CA ARG A 135 -15.80 -14.42 -18.04
C ARG A 135 -14.53 -14.67 -17.23
N PHE A 136 -13.53 -13.84 -17.43
CA PHE A 136 -12.24 -13.92 -16.75
C PHE A 136 -11.92 -12.58 -16.12
N SER A 137 -11.32 -12.64 -14.95
CA SER A 137 -10.83 -11.46 -14.23
C SER A 137 -9.52 -11.82 -13.54
N GLY A 138 -8.85 -10.81 -13.01
CA GLY A 138 -7.59 -11.00 -12.30
C GLY A 138 -7.13 -9.70 -11.67
N CYS A 139 -5.85 -9.62 -11.39
CA CYS A 139 -5.23 -8.42 -10.85
C CYS A 139 -3.94 -8.11 -11.60
N THR A 140 -3.51 -6.86 -11.51
CA THR A 140 -2.24 -6.39 -12.05
C THR A 140 -1.44 -5.75 -10.92
N VAL A 141 -0.18 -6.19 -10.75
CA VAL A 141 0.79 -5.52 -9.89
C VAL A 141 1.69 -4.71 -10.82
N HIS A 142 1.79 -3.41 -10.56
CA HIS A 142 2.52 -2.50 -11.44
C HIS A 142 3.23 -1.38 -10.65
N TYR A 143 4.25 -0.83 -11.27
CA TYR A 143 4.93 0.36 -10.76
C TYR A 143 4.11 1.63 -10.96
#